data_2a58d0db5e8b9d712d32cad1335c503f
#
_entry.id   2a58d0db5e8b9d712d32cad1335c503f
#
_cell.length_a   1.000
_cell.length_b   1.000
_cell.length_c   1.000
_cell.angle_alpha   90.00
_cell.angle_beta   90.00
_cell.angle_gamma   90.00
#
_symmetry.space_group_name_H-M   'P 1'
#
loop_
_entity.id
_entity.type
_entity.pdbx_description
1 polymer ?
#
loop_
_entity_poly.entity_id
_entity_poly.type
_entity_poly.pdbx_seq_one_letter_code
_entity_poly.pdbx_strand_id
1 'polypeptide(L)'
;QGEPLPMLELVRHVEDADPRVRASFFGLEAEPGHNAEIWVDARENPETGQRYELGYDHAFVDPVTGEIVGKREWGKISLHPEHLMSFLYKLHFTLHLPEWKGIDRWGIWLMGAAAMVWLFDTFIAMALTLPRKRRVQKPAGKSWMQRWKPAWMIRRGAGAYKLNFDLHR
;
A
#
# COMPACT_ATOMS: atom_id res chain seq x y z
N GLN A 1 -20.15 -11.10 -26.13
CA GLN A 1 -20.24 -11.07 -24.65
C GLN A 1 -20.64 -12.49 -24.24
N GLY A 2 -19.68 -13.29 -23.79
CA GLY A 2 -19.90 -14.65 -23.28
C GLY A 2 -20.01 -14.63 -21.76
N GLU A 3 -20.47 -15.73 -21.19
CA GLU A 3 -20.45 -15.95 -19.74
C GLU A 3 -18.99 -16.19 -19.30
N PRO A 4 -18.52 -15.56 -18.19
CA PRO A 4 -17.18 -15.79 -17.70
C PRO A 4 -16.94 -17.25 -17.32
N LEU A 5 -15.78 -17.77 -17.63
CA LEU A 5 -15.33 -19.09 -17.20
C LEU A 5 -15.14 -19.11 -15.66
N PRO A 6 -15.32 -20.28 -15.02
CA PRO A 6 -14.98 -20.44 -13.62
C PRO A 6 -13.52 -20.09 -13.33
N MET A 7 -13.23 -19.38 -12.23
CA MET A 7 -11.89 -18.91 -11.89
C MET A 7 -10.85 -20.04 -11.86
N LEU A 8 -11.22 -21.23 -11.39
CA LEU A 8 -10.32 -22.39 -11.36
C LEU A 8 -9.96 -22.91 -12.75
N GLU A 9 -10.81 -22.67 -13.76
CA GLU A 9 -10.52 -23.00 -15.15
C GLU A 9 -9.51 -22.00 -15.72
N LEU A 10 -9.69 -20.70 -15.44
CA LEU A 10 -8.73 -19.65 -15.80
C LEU A 10 -7.34 -19.90 -15.17
N VAL A 11 -7.30 -20.34 -13.92
CA VAL A 11 -6.05 -20.74 -13.24
C VAL A 11 -5.38 -21.89 -13.97
N ARG A 12 -6.12 -22.92 -14.38
CA ARG A 12 -5.57 -24.04 -15.18
C ARG A 12 -4.99 -23.56 -16.49
N HIS A 13 -5.69 -22.67 -17.21
CA HIS A 13 -5.16 -22.10 -18.46
C HIS A 13 -3.81 -21.41 -18.26
N VAL A 14 -3.61 -20.69 -17.13
CA VAL A 14 -2.32 -20.06 -16.84
C VAL A 14 -1.24 -21.09 -16.52
N GLU A 15 -1.54 -22.12 -15.71
CA GLU A 15 -0.59 -23.15 -15.33
C GLU A 15 -0.23 -24.08 -16.52
N ASP A 16 -1.20 -24.37 -17.40
CA ASP A 16 -0.97 -25.17 -18.62
C ASP A 16 -0.15 -24.41 -19.64
N ALA A 17 -0.34 -23.10 -19.74
CA ALA A 17 0.41 -22.24 -20.66
C ALA A 17 1.88 -22.03 -20.23
N ASP A 18 2.17 -22.11 -18.93
CA ASP A 18 3.54 -22.07 -18.41
C ASP A 18 3.70 -23.05 -17.23
N PRO A 19 4.17 -24.27 -17.48
CA PRO A 19 4.33 -25.30 -16.45
C PRO A 19 5.31 -24.92 -15.31
N ARG A 20 6.10 -23.86 -15.48
CA ARG A 20 7.03 -23.36 -14.46
C ARG A 20 6.36 -22.57 -13.35
N VAL A 21 5.08 -22.21 -13.54
CA VAL A 21 4.34 -21.42 -12.56
C VAL A 21 3.33 -22.25 -11.79
N ARG A 22 2.96 -21.73 -10.64
CA ARG A 22 1.82 -22.14 -9.84
C ARG A 22 1.04 -20.90 -9.43
N ALA A 23 -0.28 -20.90 -9.59
CA ALA A 23 -1.12 -19.83 -9.07
C ALA A 23 -1.03 -19.80 -7.55
N SER A 24 -0.78 -18.60 -7.00
CA SER A 24 -0.60 -18.38 -5.57
C SER A 24 -1.74 -17.56 -4.96
N PHE A 25 -2.30 -16.61 -5.73
CA PHE A 25 -3.42 -15.81 -5.30
C PHE A 25 -4.27 -15.38 -6.50
N PHE A 26 -5.59 -15.44 -6.34
CA PHE A 26 -6.57 -15.02 -7.35
C PHE A 26 -7.92 -14.74 -6.67
N GLY A 27 -8.78 -13.93 -7.31
CA GLY A 27 -10.14 -13.68 -6.85
C GLY A 27 -11.02 -14.93 -6.94
N LEU A 28 -12.13 -14.95 -6.24
CA LEU A 28 -13.12 -16.05 -6.36
C LEU A 28 -13.91 -15.96 -7.67
N GLU A 29 -14.09 -14.74 -8.19
CA GLU A 29 -14.81 -14.46 -9.43
C GLU A 29 -14.08 -13.36 -10.19
N ALA A 30 -14.20 -13.37 -11.52
CA ALA A 30 -13.72 -12.28 -12.35
C ALA A 30 -14.67 -11.07 -12.25
N GLU A 31 -14.13 -9.88 -12.07
CA GLU A 31 -14.94 -8.66 -12.05
C GLU A 31 -15.52 -8.39 -13.46
N PRO A 32 -16.82 -8.05 -13.57
CA PRO A 32 -17.45 -7.77 -14.86
C PRO A 32 -16.73 -6.64 -15.61
N GLY A 33 -16.34 -6.92 -16.85
CA GLY A 33 -15.64 -5.96 -17.72
C GLY A 33 -14.15 -5.78 -17.45
N HIS A 34 -13.58 -6.57 -16.54
CA HIS A 34 -12.13 -6.59 -16.26
C HIS A 34 -11.52 -7.96 -16.58
N ASN A 35 -10.22 -7.98 -16.84
CA ASN A 35 -9.48 -9.23 -16.96
C ASN A 35 -9.31 -9.87 -15.59
N ALA A 36 -9.34 -11.20 -15.55
CA ALA A 36 -9.02 -11.93 -14.32
C ALA A 36 -7.54 -11.76 -14.00
N GLU A 37 -7.21 -11.34 -12.77
CA GLU A 37 -5.84 -11.18 -12.31
C GLU A 37 -5.44 -12.39 -11.47
N ILE A 38 -4.38 -13.08 -11.91
CA ILE A 38 -3.86 -14.29 -11.28
C ILE A 38 -2.40 -14.06 -10.92
N TRP A 39 -2.09 -14.09 -9.63
CA TRP A 39 -0.72 -14.07 -9.13
C TRP A 39 -0.12 -15.46 -9.24
N VAL A 40 1.13 -15.50 -9.65
CA VAL A 40 1.85 -16.76 -9.85
C VAL A 40 3.19 -16.75 -9.13
N ASP A 41 3.52 -17.90 -8.56
CA ASP A 41 4.84 -18.19 -7.99
C ASP A 41 5.60 -19.16 -8.90
N ALA A 42 6.93 -19.01 -8.92
CA ALA A 42 7.80 -19.96 -9.60
C ALA A 42 7.78 -21.32 -8.90
N ARG A 43 7.59 -22.40 -9.65
CA ARG A 43 7.83 -23.78 -9.21
C ARG A 43 9.32 -24.04 -9.05
N GLU A 44 9.66 -25.04 -8.25
CA GLU A 44 11.04 -25.53 -8.16
C GLU A 44 11.38 -26.33 -9.43
N ASN A 45 12.55 -26.06 -9.99
CA ASN A 45 13.11 -26.85 -11.07
C ASN A 45 13.61 -28.20 -10.49
N PRO A 46 13.05 -29.34 -10.90
CA PRO A 46 13.42 -30.65 -10.37
C PRO A 46 14.88 -31.04 -10.65
N GLU A 47 15.55 -30.41 -11.63
CA GLU A 47 16.93 -30.73 -11.99
C GLU A 47 17.92 -29.96 -11.08
N THR A 48 17.58 -28.73 -10.68
CA THR A 48 18.51 -27.84 -9.95
C THR A 48 18.13 -27.64 -8.49
N GLY A 49 16.86 -27.96 -8.11
CA GLY A 49 16.29 -27.68 -6.80
C GLY A 49 16.10 -26.17 -6.51
N GLN A 50 16.28 -25.33 -7.52
CA GLN A 50 16.06 -23.88 -7.41
C GLN A 50 14.76 -23.49 -8.11
N ARG A 51 14.16 -22.37 -7.68
CA ARG A 51 12.96 -21.86 -8.36
C ARG A 51 13.31 -21.34 -9.75
N TYR A 52 12.37 -21.52 -10.68
CA TYR A 52 12.51 -20.96 -12.02
C TYR A 52 12.53 -19.43 -11.99
N GLU A 53 13.33 -18.81 -12.84
CA GLU A 53 13.26 -17.37 -13.11
C GLU A 53 12.16 -17.12 -14.14
N LEU A 54 11.10 -16.40 -13.77
CA LEU A 54 9.91 -16.20 -14.60
C LEU A 54 9.89 -14.86 -15.34
N GLY A 55 10.42 -13.80 -14.73
CA GLY A 55 10.33 -12.43 -15.24
C GLY A 55 8.92 -11.80 -15.13
N TYR A 56 7.97 -12.48 -14.50
CA TYR A 56 6.64 -11.97 -14.15
C TYR A 56 6.08 -12.73 -12.94
N ASP A 57 5.16 -12.08 -12.24
CA ASP A 57 4.43 -12.63 -11.09
C ASP A 57 2.91 -12.41 -11.20
N HIS A 58 2.46 -11.65 -12.22
CA HIS A 58 1.06 -11.43 -12.55
C HIS A 58 0.73 -11.89 -13.95
N ALA A 59 -0.35 -12.64 -14.10
CA ALA A 59 -0.98 -12.97 -15.38
C ALA A 59 -2.39 -12.35 -15.43
N PHE A 60 -2.71 -11.72 -16.55
CA PHE A 60 -4.04 -11.18 -16.84
C PHE A 60 -4.69 -12.06 -17.89
N VAL A 61 -5.89 -12.55 -17.57
CA VAL A 61 -6.62 -13.52 -18.41
C VAL A 61 -7.97 -12.93 -18.79
N ASP A 62 -8.34 -13.05 -20.06
CA ASP A 62 -9.72 -12.75 -20.51
C ASP A 62 -10.66 -13.76 -19.86
N PRO A 63 -11.62 -13.31 -19.03
CA PRO A 63 -12.48 -14.23 -18.30
C PRO A 63 -13.44 -15.04 -19.18
N VAL A 64 -13.68 -14.61 -20.42
CA VAL A 64 -14.59 -15.28 -21.34
C VAL A 64 -13.88 -16.31 -22.20
N THR A 65 -12.70 -15.98 -22.69
CA THR A 65 -11.93 -16.84 -23.60
C THR A 65 -10.89 -17.71 -22.91
N GLY A 66 -10.45 -17.32 -21.71
CA GLY A 66 -9.33 -17.96 -21.01
C GLY A 66 -7.97 -17.59 -21.60
N GLU A 67 -7.90 -16.65 -22.56
CA GLU A 67 -6.65 -16.22 -23.18
C GLU A 67 -5.83 -15.34 -22.23
N ILE A 68 -4.52 -15.57 -22.15
CA ILE A 68 -3.60 -14.72 -21.38
C ILE A 68 -3.32 -13.46 -22.21
N VAL A 69 -3.96 -12.36 -21.83
CA VAL A 69 -3.86 -11.05 -22.52
C VAL A 69 -2.67 -10.22 -22.08
N GLY A 70 -2.04 -10.55 -20.94
CA GLY A 70 -0.87 -9.84 -20.47
C GLY A 70 -0.16 -10.53 -19.31
N LYS A 71 1.10 -10.17 -19.12
CA LYS A 71 1.94 -10.61 -18.00
C LYS A 71 2.69 -9.40 -17.46
N ARG A 72 2.85 -9.29 -16.14
CA ARG A 72 3.53 -8.16 -15.51
C ARG A 72 4.40 -8.64 -14.35
N GLU A 73 5.55 -8.01 -14.17
CA GLU A 73 6.35 -8.08 -12.96
C GLU A 73 5.88 -6.98 -12.00
N TRP A 74 5.30 -7.36 -10.88
CA TRP A 74 4.75 -6.42 -9.92
C TRP A 74 5.85 -5.65 -9.18
N GLY A 75 5.73 -4.34 -9.16
CA GLY A 75 6.70 -3.47 -8.51
C GLY A 75 8.03 -3.37 -9.23
N LYS A 76 8.11 -3.72 -10.53
CA LYS A 76 9.27 -3.50 -11.38
C LYS A 76 9.67 -2.02 -11.35
N ILE A 77 10.95 -1.75 -11.16
CA ILE A 77 11.49 -0.38 -11.18
C ILE A 77 11.41 0.15 -12.62
N SER A 78 10.36 0.92 -12.89
CA SER A 78 10.10 1.48 -14.21
C SER A 78 9.19 2.70 -14.10
N LEU A 79 9.44 3.71 -14.94
CA LEU A 79 8.57 4.88 -15.09
C LEU A 79 7.52 4.69 -16.20
N HIS A 80 7.50 3.52 -16.83
CA HIS A 80 6.47 3.22 -17.83
C HIS A 80 5.09 3.16 -17.17
N PRO A 81 4.01 3.72 -17.79
CA PRO A 81 2.68 3.79 -17.19
C PRO A 81 2.16 2.46 -16.63
N GLU A 82 2.42 1.35 -17.30
CA GLU A 82 2.00 0.00 -16.88
C GLU A 82 2.62 -0.47 -15.56
N HIS A 83 3.83 0.01 -15.25
CA HIS A 83 4.58 -0.41 -14.06
C HIS A 83 4.61 0.65 -12.97
N LEU A 84 4.33 1.92 -13.33
CA LEU A 84 4.54 3.06 -12.44
C LEU A 84 3.76 2.92 -11.12
N MET A 85 2.48 2.55 -11.20
CA MET A 85 1.64 2.45 -9.99
C MET A 85 2.10 1.31 -9.07
N SER A 86 2.40 0.14 -9.62
CA SER A 86 2.90 -0.99 -8.85
C SER A 86 4.29 -0.72 -8.26
N PHE A 87 5.15 -0.02 -9.01
CA PHE A 87 6.45 0.45 -8.52
C PHE A 87 6.31 1.42 -7.35
N LEU A 88 5.49 2.48 -7.49
CA LEU A 88 5.25 3.46 -6.42
C LEU A 88 4.62 2.81 -5.18
N TYR A 89 3.69 1.89 -5.39
CA TYR A 89 3.07 1.16 -4.29
C TYR A 89 4.11 0.32 -3.52
N LYS A 90 4.92 -0.46 -4.20
CA LYS A 90 5.99 -1.26 -3.59
C LYS A 90 7.04 -0.37 -2.91
N LEU A 91 7.42 0.75 -3.54
CA LEU A 91 8.33 1.74 -2.97
C LEU A 91 7.77 2.31 -1.66
N HIS A 92 6.46 2.60 -1.61
CA HIS A 92 5.83 3.21 -0.44
C HIS A 92 5.91 2.34 0.81
N PHE A 93 5.78 1.02 0.71
CA PHE A 93 5.75 0.18 1.91
C PHE A 93 7.02 -0.66 2.13
N THR A 94 7.88 -0.84 1.10
CA THR A 94 9.12 -1.62 1.22
C THR A 94 10.39 -0.81 0.99
N LEU A 95 10.28 0.45 0.52
CA LEU A 95 11.39 1.28 0.04
C LEU A 95 12.24 0.59 -1.03
N HIS A 96 11.73 -0.45 -1.68
CA HIS A 96 12.47 -1.29 -2.63
C HIS A 96 13.80 -1.83 -2.07
N LEU A 97 13.89 -1.98 -0.75
CA LEU A 97 15.11 -2.56 -0.15
C LEU A 97 15.22 -4.03 -0.57
N PRO A 98 16.40 -4.43 -1.07
CA PRO A 98 16.64 -5.81 -1.49
C PRO A 98 16.65 -6.75 -0.28
N GLU A 99 16.46 -8.02 -0.55
CA GLU A 99 16.69 -9.07 0.43
C GLU A 99 18.13 -9.01 0.94
N TRP A 100 18.29 -9.12 2.25
CA TRP A 100 19.59 -9.18 2.89
C TRP A 100 19.58 -10.22 4.01
N LYS A 101 20.55 -11.11 3.98
CA LYS A 101 20.67 -12.24 4.94
C LYS A 101 19.41 -13.12 5.03
N GLY A 102 18.79 -13.42 3.91
CA GLY A 102 17.57 -14.24 3.84
C GLY A 102 16.31 -13.55 4.37
N ILE A 103 16.36 -12.22 4.58
CA ILE A 103 15.21 -11.42 5.03
C ILE A 103 14.82 -10.43 3.94
N ASP A 104 13.61 -10.56 3.42
CA ASP A 104 13.02 -9.72 2.38
C ASP A 104 12.19 -8.53 2.93
N ARG A 105 12.01 -8.45 4.25
CA ARG A 105 11.08 -7.54 4.92
C ARG A 105 11.69 -6.31 5.57
N TRP A 106 12.97 -6.02 5.31
CA TRP A 106 13.66 -4.88 5.91
C TRP A 106 12.96 -3.54 5.67
N GLY A 107 12.47 -3.32 4.46
CA GLY A 107 11.75 -2.10 4.12
C GLY A 107 10.44 -1.95 4.90
N ILE A 108 9.69 -3.04 5.04
CA ILE A 108 8.44 -3.07 5.82
C ILE A 108 8.72 -2.75 7.30
N TRP A 109 9.77 -3.32 7.88
CA TRP A 109 10.13 -3.05 9.27
C TRP A 109 10.58 -1.60 9.48
N LEU A 110 11.36 -1.05 8.55
CA LEU A 110 11.79 0.34 8.61
C LEU A 110 10.60 1.30 8.50
N MET A 111 9.69 1.05 7.55
CA MET A 111 8.47 1.85 7.41
C MET A 111 7.55 1.70 8.64
N GLY A 112 7.43 0.51 9.18
CA GLY A 112 6.69 0.26 10.43
C GLY A 112 7.29 1.02 11.62
N ALA A 113 8.61 1.02 11.76
CA ALA A 113 9.28 1.80 12.81
C ALA A 113 9.05 3.31 12.63
N ALA A 114 9.15 3.83 11.41
CA ALA A 114 8.84 5.24 11.12
C ALA A 114 7.38 5.59 11.44
N ALA A 115 6.43 4.72 11.11
CA ALA A 115 5.03 4.90 11.46
C ALA A 115 4.81 4.93 12.98
N MET A 116 5.51 4.10 13.74
CA MET A 116 5.45 4.12 15.20
C MET A 116 6.00 5.42 15.78
N VAL A 117 7.13 5.93 15.26
CA VAL A 117 7.68 7.24 15.66
C VAL A 117 6.66 8.35 15.40
N TRP A 118 6.03 8.38 14.23
CA TRP A 118 4.98 9.35 13.90
C TRP A 118 3.77 9.23 14.81
N LEU A 119 3.38 8.03 15.17
CA LEU A 119 2.29 7.82 16.12
C LEU A 119 2.61 8.46 17.47
N PHE A 120 3.80 8.22 18.03
CA PHE A 120 4.25 8.85 19.28
C PHE A 120 4.33 10.37 19.17
N ASP A 121 4.87 10.89 18.07
CA ASP A 121 4.95 12.33 17.82
C ASP A 121 3.55 12.96 17.76
N THR A 122 2.58 12.28 17.18
CA THR A 122 1.17 12.71 17.16
C THR A 122 0.60 12.85 18.58
N PHE A 123 0.88 11.92 19.49
CA PHE A 123 0.45 12.03 20.88
C PHE A 123 1.13 13.19 21.61
N ILE A 124 2.44 13.40 21.38
CA ILE A 124 3.18 14.53 21.94
C ILE A 124 2.61 15.85 21.40
N ALA A 125 2.41 15.96 20.09
CA ALA A 125 1.81 17.13 19.47
C ALA A 125 0.42 17.42 20.03
N MET A 126 -0.42 16.40 20.19
CA MET A 126 -1.74 16.53 20.82
C MET A 126 -1.63 17.02 22.27
N ALA A 127 -0.72 16.46 23.07
CA ALA A 127 -0.49 16.87 24.44
C ALA A 127 -0.04 18.34 24.54
N LEU A 128 0.78 18.82 23.60
CA LEU A 128 1.24 20.20 23.53
C LEU A 128 0.11 21.20 23.20
N THR A 129 -0.99 20.75 22.59
CA THR A 129 -2.16 21.61 22.35
C THR A 129 -3.01 21.82 23.59
N LEU A 130 -2.83 21.00 24.65
CA LEU A 130 -3.65 21.07 25.85
C LEU A 130 -3.44 22.39 26.60
N PRO A 131 -4.52 23.04 27.05
CA PRO A 131 -4.41 24.31 27.78
C PRO A 131 -3.77 24.09 29.16
N ARG A 132 -2.73 24.86 29.46
CA ARG A 132 -2.07 24.84 30.78
C ARG A 132 -3.06 25.10 31.92
N LYS A 133 -2.91 24.38 33.05
CA LYS A 133 -3.65 24.66 34.27
C LYS A 133 -3.34 26.09 34.74
N ARG A 134 -4.37 26.91 34.97
CA ARG A 134 -4.20 28.24 35.58
C ARG A 134 -3.94 28.09 37.06
N ARG A 135 -2.89 28.74 37.58
CA ARG A 135 -2.57 28.78 39.01
C ARG A 135 -3.59 29.54 39.84
N VAL A 136 -4.34 30.45 39.22
CA VAL A 136 -5.38 31.27 39.88
C VAL A 136 -6.67 31.16 39.08
N GLN A 137 -7.73 30.63 39.69
CA GLN A 137 -9.07 30.61 39.08
C GLN A 137 -9.71 32.00 39.27
N LYS A 138 -9.92 32.74 38.16
CA LYS A 138 -10.82 33.87 38.15
C LYS A 138 -12.26 33.35 38.04
N PRO A 139 -13.24 33.92 38.84
CA PRO A 139 -14.61 33.39 38.93
C PRO A 139 -15.41 33.34 37.61
N ALA A 140 -15.00 33.99 36.54
CA ALA A 140 -15.66 34.00 35.23
C ALA A 140 -14.75 33.51 34.11
N GLY A 141 -13.97 32.44 34.34
CA GLY A 141 -13.01 31.94 33.37
C GLY A 141 -13.65 31.03 32.30
N LYS A 142 -13.14 31.13 31.07
CA LYS A 142 -13.50 30.19 29.97
C LYS A 142 -13.30 28.75 30.43
N SER A 143 -14.24 27.85 30.06
CA SER A 143 -14.13 26.41 30.32
C SER A 143 -12.86 25.82 29.68
N TRP A 144 -12.42 24.63 30.11
CA TRP A 144 -11.26 23.95 29.56
C TRP A 144 -11.38 23.77 28.02
N MET A 145 -12.54 23.34 27.55
CA MET A 145 -12.85 23.16 26.09
C MET A 145 -12.78 24.50 25.33
N GLN A 146 -13.30 25.58 25.87
CA GLN A 146 -13.24 26.89 25.24
C GLN A 146 -11.81 27.45 25.12
N ARG A 147 -10.91 27.02 26.01
CA ARG A 147 -9.47 27.35 25.94
C ARG A 147 -8.70 26.46 24.98
N TRP A 148 -9.17 25.24 24.79
CA TRP A 148 -8.54 24.27 23.87
C TRP A 148 -8.95 24.48 22.41
N LYS A 149 -10.22 24.84 22.17
CA LYS A 149 -10.77 25.07 20.82
C LYS A 149 -9.89 25.97 19.93
N PRO A 150 -9.29 27.09 20.39
CA PRO A 150 -8.43 27.92 19.54
C PRO A 150 -7.16 27.23 19.03
N ALA A 151 -6.70 26.16 19.69
CA ALA A 151 -5.58 25.37 19.21
C ALA A 151 -5.89 24.63 17.88
N TRP A 152 -7.17 24.39 17.61
CA TRP A 152 -7.64 23.66 16.40
C TRP A 152 -8.27 24.58 15.36
N MET A 153 -8.30 25.88 15.58
CA MET A 153 -8.90 26.85 14.66
C MET A 153 -7.85 27.47 13.76
N ILE A 154 -8.13 27.44 12.45
CA ILE A 154 -7.32 28.13 11.42
C ILE A 154 -7.72 29.61 11.42
N ARG A 155 -6.79 30.51 11.71
CA ARG A 155 -6.99 31.97 11.75
C ARG A 155 -6.65 32.61 10.43
N ARG A 156 -7.61 32.68 9.53
CA ARG A 156 -7.42 33.17 8.16
C ARG A 156 -7.04 34.68 8.08
N GLY A 157 -7.37 35.50 9.07
CA GLY A 157 -7.08 36.94 9.10
C GLY A 157 -5.81 37.34 9.82
N ALA A 158 -4.97 36.41 10.29
CA ALA A 158 -3.84 36.71 11.16
C ALA A 158 -2.47 36.85 10.42
N GLY A 159 -2.49 36.99 9.09
CA GLY A 159 -1.28 37.08 8.26
C GLY A 159 -0.78 35.71 7.76
N ALA A 160 0.02 35.74 6.68
CA ALA A 160 0.47 34.52 5.98
C ALA A 160 1.29 33.57 6.87
N TYR A 161 2.19 34.09 7.70
CA TYR A 161 2.98 33.27 8.62
C TYR A 161 2.11 32.49 9.59
N LYS A 162 1.12 33.18 10.19
CA LYS A 162 0.20 32.56 11.16
C LYS A 162 -0.72 31.54 10.51
N LEU A 163 -1.19 31.82 9.29
CA LEU A 163 -1.99 30.91 8.50
C LEU A 163 -1.19 29.64 8.20
N ASN A 164 0.05 29.79 7.73
CA ASN A 164 0.93 28.66 7.44
C ASN A 164 1.19 27.80 8.69
N PHE A 165 1.46 28.44 9.82
CA PHE A 165 1.63 27.74 11.11
C PHE A 165 0.36 26.99 11.54
N ASP A 166 -0.83 27.60 11.39
CA ASP A 166 -2.10 26.97 11.76
C ASP A 166 -2.48 25.82 10.81
N LEU A 167 -2.00 25.82 9.55
CA LEU A 167 -2.20 24.75 8.57
C LEU A 167 -1.27 23.54 8.78
N HIS A 168 -0.10 23.74 9.39
CA HIS A 168 0.91 22.69 9.60
C HIS A 168 0.93 22.11 11.03
N ARG A 169 -0.04 22.47 11.84
CA ARG A 169 -0.15 22.03 13.24
C ARG A 169 -0.85 20.65 13.39
#